data_480ae1108beb5fb1c3fe71079fa2c407
#
_entry.id   480ae1108beb5fb1c3fe71079fa2c407
#
_cell.length_a   1.000
_cell.length_b   1.000
_cell.length_c   1.000
_cell.angle_alpha   90.00
_cell.angle_beta   90.00
_cell.angle_gamma   90.00
#
_symmetry.space_group_name_H-M   'P 1'
#
loop_
_entity.id
_entity.type
_entity.pdbx_description
1 polymer ?
#
loop_
_entity_poly.entity_id
_entity_poly.type
_entity_poly.pdbx_seq_one_letter_code
_entity_poly.pdbx_strand_id
1 'polypeptide(L)'
;MEENKKPLAEGEEKEEAVSKNFIEREIDKDLAGGVYDHVQTRFPPEPNGYLHIGHAKSIILNSGLAKEYNGKFNLRFDDTNPTKEKTEFVESIIEDVKWLGADFEDRLFFASNYFQQMYECAVLLIKKGKAFVCDLSAEEIREYRGDFNNPGKESPYRNRSIEENLQLFEEMKEGKYADGEKVLRAKIDMASPNINMRDPVIYRVAHMHHHN
;
A
#
# COMPACT_ATOMS: atom_id res chain seq x y z
N MET A 1 44.45 63.39 20.54
CA MET A 1 43.63 62.34 21.18
C MET A 1 42.89 61.62 20.07
N GLU A 2 43.45 60.54 19.59
CA GLU A 2 42.84 59.68 18.56
C GLU A 2 42.10 58.57 19.26
N GLU A 3 40.78 58.54 19.05
CA GLU A 3 39.94 57.45 19.56
C GLU A 3 40.01 56.24 18.61
N ASN A 4 40.54 55.18 19.14
CA ASN A 4 40.70 53.88 18.50
C ASN A 4 39.35 53.19 18.42
N LYS A 5 38.66 53.19 17.27
CA LYS A 5 37.46 52.37 17.04
C LYS A 5 37.88 50.95 16.69
N LYS A 6 37.58 50.05 17.61
CA LYS A 6 37.70 48.60 17.44
C LYS A 6 36.63 48.13 16.43
N PRO A 7 36.94 47.28 15.41
CA PRO A 7 35.93 46.73 14.53
C PRO A 7 35.03 45.72 15.27
N LEU A 8 33.72 45.85 15.02
CA LEU A 8 32.70 44.88 15.48
C LEU A 8 32.93 43.55 14.76
N ALA A 9 32.99 42.49 15.54
CA ALA A 9 33.05 41.11 15.01
C ALA A 9 31.80 40.80 14.19
N GLU A 10 32.00 40.28 13.01
CA GLU A 10 30.96 39.69 12.16
C GLU A 10 30.28 38.56 12.92
N GLY A 11 28.95 38.69 13.11
CA GLY A 11 28.15 37.66 13.73
C GLY A 11 28.12 36.42 12.88
N GLU A 12 28.60 35.30 13.37
CA GLU A 12 28.30 33.98 12.88
C GLU A 12 26.78 33.80 12.91
N GLU A 13 26.14 33.80 11.73
CA GLU A 13 24.77 33.30 11.57
C GLU A 13 24.79 31.83 11.99
N LYS A 14 24.29 31.54 13.17
CA LYS A 14 23.98 30.18 13.57
C LYS A 14 22.83 29.73 12.66
N GLU A 15 23.11 28.84 11.69
CA GLU A 15 22.08 28.06 11.06
C GLU A 15 21.26 27.38 12.18
N GLU A 16 20.02 27.84 12.36
CA GLU A 16 19.07 27.14 13.21
C GLU A 16 18.90 25.73 12.64
N ALA A 17 19.42 24.74 13.34
CA ALA A 17 19.27 23.34 12.98
C ALA A 17 17.77 23.03 12.96
N VAL A 18 17.18 22.93 11.76
CA VAL A 18 15.79 22.56 11.58
C VAL A 18 15.55 21.21 12.26
N SER A 19 14.68 21.22 13.24
CA SER A 19 14.36 20.00 14.01
C SER A 19 13.74 18.95 13.10
N LYS A 20 14.46 17.84 12.88
CA LYS A 20 13.97 16.70 12.09
C LYS A 20 12.73 16.08 12.73
N ASN A 21 11.74 15.78 11.91
CA ASN A 21 10.56 15.03 12.33
C ASN A 21 10.90 13.54 12.60
N PHE A 22 9.94 12.79 13.10
CA PHE A 22 10.19 11.39 13.49
C PHE A 22 10.50 10.48 12.28
N ILE A 23 9.93 10.77 11.10
CA ILE A 23 10.18 9.99 9.86
C ILE A 23 11.64 10.21 9.43
N GLU A 24 12.08 11.44 9.35
CA GLU A 24 13.47 11.79 9.00
C GLU A 24 14.48 11.15 9.96
N ARG A 25 14.17 11.13 11.27
CA ARG A 25 15.03 10.48 12.26
C ARG A 25 15.15 8.96 12.06
N GLU A 26 14.04 8.28 11.72
CA GLU A 26 14.10 6.84 11.42
C GLU A 26 14.82 6.56 10.09
N ILE A 27 14.62 7.39 9.06
CA ILE A 27 15.37 7.30 7.80
C ILE A 27 16.89 7.45 8.08
N ASP A 28 17.29 8.49 8.81
CA ASP A 28 18.70 8.72 9.15
C ASP A 28 19.31 7.52 9.89
N LYS A 29 18.59 6.98 10.85
CA LYS A 29 19.03 5.82 11.64
C LYS A 29 19.21 4.59 10.76
N ASP A 30 18.26 4.29 9.87
CA ASP A 30 18.31 3.14 9.00
C ASP A 30 19.41 3.25 7.95
N LEU A 31 19.61 4.44 7.36
CA LEU A 31 20.69 4.70 6.43
C LEU A 31 22.07 4.63 7.12
N ALA A 32 22.23 5.26 8.28
CA ALA A 32 23.47 5.24 9.06
C ALA A 32 23.81 3.83 9.57
N GLY A 33 22.79 3.04 9.90
CA GLY A 33 22.93 1.65 10.33
C GLY A 33 23.17 0.66 9.20
N GLY A 34 23.11 1.08 7.93
CA GLY A 34 23.23 0.22 6.76
C GLY A 34 22.07 -0.77 6.60
N VAL A 35 20.93 -0.48 7.19
CA VAL A 35 19.69 -1.30 7.03
C VAL A 35 19.17 -1.17 5.61
N TYR A 36 19.22 0.06 5.08
CA TYR A 36 18.89 0.40 3.69
C TYR A 36 19.97 1.31 3.11
N ASP A 37 20.10 1.29 1.79
CA ASP A 37 21.09 2.07 1.03
C ASP A 37 20.47 3.27 0.31
N HIS A 38 19.15 3.35 0.25
CA HIS A 38 18.43 4.44 -0.42
C HIS A 38 17.01 4.64 0.15
N VAL A 39 16.45 5.81 -0.12
CA VAL A 39 15.05 6.15 0.21
C VAL A 39 14.18 5.99 -1.03
N GLN A 40 13.05 5.30 -0.87
CA GLN A 40 12.04 5.20 -1.90
C GLN A 40 10.66 5.44 -1.29
N THR A 41 9.93 6.41 -1.83
CA THR A 41 8.60 6.76 -1.40
C THR A 41 7.58 6.52 -2.50
N ARG A 42 6.30 6.52 -2.13
CA ARG A 42 5.20 6.24 -3.05
C ARG A 42 3.96 7.05 -2.68
N PHE A 43 3.30 7.60 -3.70
CA PHE A 43 1.91 8.02 -3.59
C PHE A 43 1.03 7.01 -4.34
N PRO A 44 0.15 6.25 -3.64
CA PRO A 44 -0.68 5.20 -4.24
C PRO A 44 -2.16 5.60 -4.32
N PRO A 45 -2.58 6.50 -5.22
CA PRO A 45 -3.98 6.89 -5.33
C PRO A 45 -4.82 5.77 -5.96
N GLU A 46 -6.07 5.61 -5.49
CA GLU A 46 -7.11 4.89 -6.21
C GLU A 46 -7.79 5.88 -7.17
N PRO A 47 -7.87 5.59 -8.51
CA PRO A 47 -8.39 6.55 -9.49
C PRO A 47 -9.92 6.55 -9.53
N ASN A 48 -10.56 6.80 -8.38
CA ASN A 48 -12.01 6.80 -8.16
C ASN A 48 -12.61 8.19 -7.91
N GLY A 49 -11.81 9.25 -8.04
CA GLY A 49 -12.21 10.63 -7.84
C GLY A 49 -11.04 11.61 -7.96
N TYR A 50 -11.36 12.91 -7.90
CA TYR A 50 -10.37 13.98 -7.89
C TYR A 50 -9.63 14.05 -6.55
N LEU A 51 -8.39 14.57 -6.59
CA LEU A 51 -7.60 14.79 -5.39
C LEU A 51 -8.18 15.95 -4.56
N HIS A 52 -7.87 15.96 -3.27
CA HIS A 52 -8.19 17.04 -2.35
C HIS A 52 -6.96 17.39 -1.49
N ILE A 53 -7.06 18.42 -0.66
CA ILE A 53 -5.93 18.94 0.13
C ILE A 53 -5.23 17.88 1.01
N GLY A 54 -5.96 16.86 1.47
CA GLY A 54 -5.37 15.75 2.21
C GLY A 54 -4.40 14.92 1.37
N HIS A 55 -4.71 14.74 0.08
CA HIS A 55 -3.80 14.08 -0.87
C HIS A 55 -2.57 14.95 -1.14
N ALA A 56 -2.73 16.26 -1.33
CA ALA A 56 -1.63 17.20 -1.53
C ALA A 56 -0.59 17.12 -0.40
N LYS A 57 -1.05 17.06 0.86
CA LYS A 57 -0.17 16.84 2.02
C LYS A 57 0.66 15.56 1.90
N SER A 58 0.04 14.46 1.50
CA SER A 58 0.73 13.18 1.32
C SER A 58 1.74 13.21 0.16
N ILE A 59 1.36 13.83 -0.96
CA ILE A 59 2.24 13.98 -2.12
C ILE A 59 3.48 14.79 -1.75
N ILE A 60 3.30 15.97 -1.13
CA ILE A 60 4.40 16.86 -0.74
C ILE A 60 5.33 16.18 0.27
N LEU A 61 4.78 15.46 1.26
CA LEU A 61 5.58 14.71 2.24
C LEU A 61 6.44 13.64 1.55
N ASN A 62 5.82 12.79 0.71
CA ASN A 62 6.52 11.68 0.07
C ASN A 62 7.55 12.15 -0.96
N SER A 63 7.19 13.12 -1.81
CA SER A 63 8.12 13.68 -2.81
C SER A 63 9.23 14.51 -2.15
N GLY A 64 8.91 15.24 -1.07
CA GLY A 64 9.89 16.01 -0.30
C GLY A 64 10.95 15.12 0.33
N LEU A 65 10.55 14.05 1.02
CA LEU A 65 11.48 13.07 1.59
C LEU A 65 12.36 12.43 0.50
N ALA A 66 11.77 12.00 -0.62
CA ALA A 66 12.56 11.44 -1.71
C ALA A 66 13.61 12.44 -2.23
N LYS A 67 13.22 13.70 -2.40
CA LYS A 67 14.13 14.77 -2.84
C LYS A 67 15.24 15.06 -1.84
N GLU A 68 14.91 15.18 -0.56
CA GLU A 68 15.85 15.48 0.53
C GLU A 68 16.94 14.41 0.66
N TYR A 69 16.56 13.14 0.52
CA TYR A 69 17.46 12.01 0.66
C TYR A 69 18.01 11.47 -0.68
N ASN A 70 17.94 12.24 -1.77
CA ASN A 70 18.36 11.77 -3.11
C ASN A 70 17.74 10.42 -3.49
N GLY A 71 16.54 10.17 -3.04
CA GLY A 71 15.80 8.94 -3.23
C GLY A 71 14.87 8.98 -4.46
N LYS A 72 13.93 8.05 -4.50
CA LYS A 72 12.97 7.91 -5.60
C LYS A 72 11.55 8.13 -5.10
N PHE A 73 10.77 8.90 -5.85
CA PHE A 73 9.33 9.03 -5.66
C PHE A 73 8.58 8.31 -6.77
N ASN A 74 7.65 7.40 -6.42
CA ASN A 74 6.83 6.65 -7.36
C ASN A 74 5.38 7.13 -7.31
N LEU A 75 4.74 7.27 -8.46
CA LEU A 75 3.29 7.37 -8.58
C LEU A 75 2.77 5.98 -8.98
N ARG A 76 2.02 5.30 -8.09
CA ARG A 76 1.46 3.99 -8.38
C ARG A 76 -0.05 4.00 -8.17
N PHE A 77 -0.80 3.94 -9.23
CA PHE A 77 -2.24 3.79 -9.16
C PHE A 77 -2.63 2.45 -8.54
N ASP A 78 -3.55 2.49 -7.57
CA ASP A 78 -4.13 1.31 -6.94
C ASP A 78 -5.47 0.99 -7.65
N ASP A 79 -5.35 0.62 -8.92
CA ASP A 79 -6.41 0.47 -9.92
C ASP A 79 -6.89 -0.97 -10.04
N THR A 80 -7.25 -1.60 -8.93
CA THR A 80 -7.72 -3.00 -8.91
C THR A 80 -9.24 -3.14 -8.87
N ASN A 81 -9.99 -2.04 -8.79
CA ASN A 81 -11.45 -2.04 -8.71
C ASN A 81 -12.09 -1.34 -9.92
N PRO A 82 -12.46 -2.08 -10.98
CA PRO A 82 -12.95 -1.49 -12.23
C PRO A 82 -14.30 -0.76 -12.12
N THR A 83 -15.02 -0.89 -10.99
CA THR A 83 -16.37 -0.30 -10.87
C THR A 83 -16.39 1.20 -10.69
N LYS A 84 -15.31 1.80 -10.22
CA LYS A 84 -15.24 3.22 -9.84
C LYS A 84 -14.15 3.99 -10.56
N GLU A 85 -13.29 3.31 -11.26
CA GLU A 85 -12.10 3.86 -11.88
C GLU A 85 -12.41 4.45 -13.25
N LYS A 86 -11.87 5.63 -13.52
CA LYS A 86 -12.04 6.33 -14.80
C LYS A 86 -10.71 6.92 -15.24
N THR A 87 -10.45 6.85 -16.54
CA THR A 87 -9.28 7.47 -17.19
C THR A 87 -9.16 8.96 -16.88
N GLU A 88 -10.28 9.67 -16.82
CA GLU A 88 -10.34 11.09 -16.44
C GLU A 88 -9.69 11.35 -15.07
N PHE A 89 -9.91 10.48 -14.08
CA PHE A 89 -9.30 10.65 -12.76
C PHE A 89 -7.80 10.34 -12.78
N VAL A 90 -7.37 9.36 -13.58
CA VAL A 90 -5.95 9.06 -13.77
C VAL A 90 -5.21 10.27 -14.33
N GLU A 91 -5.73 10.88 -15.40
CA GLU A 91 -5.15 12.06 -16.03
C GLU A 91 -5.10 13.25 -15.08
N SER A 92 -6.21 13.55 -14.39
CA SER A 92 -6.27 14.63 -13.41
C SER A 92 -5.29 14.43 -12.26
N ILE A 93 -5.16 13.22 -11.73
CA ILE A 93 -4.21 12.91 -10.64
C ILE A 93 -2.76 13.12 -11.10
N ILE A 94 -2.43 12.71 -12.32
CA ILE A 94 -1.09 12.94 -12.90
C ILE A 94 -0.78 14.43 -13.01
N GLU A 95 -1.74 15.22 -13.47
CA GLU A 95 -1.61 16.68 -13.58
C GLU A 95 -1.43 17.33 -12.22
N ASP A 96 -2.26 16.95 -11.23
CA ASP A 96 -2.20 17.49 -9.88
C ASP A 96 -0.86 17.16 -9.18
N VAL A 97 -0.35 15.95 -9.34
CA VAL A 97 0.95 15.53 -8.79
C VAL A 97 2.08 16.39 -9.38
N LYS A 98 2.08 16.58 -10.70
CA LYS A 98 3.06 17.44 -11.40
C LYS A 98 2.91 18.90 -10.99
N TRP A 99 1.68 19.40 -10.88
CA TRP A 99 1.41 20.77 -10.47
C TRP A 99 1.93 21.06 -9.05
N LEU A 100 1.88 20.10 -8.14
CA LEU A 100 2.47 20.19 -6.81
C LEU A 100 4.00 20.11 -6.80
N GLY A 101 4.64 19.98 -7.97
CA GLY A 101 6.09 19.92 -8.12
C GLY A 101 6.71 18.56 -7.76
N ALA A 102 5.89 17.52 -7.66
CA ALA A 102 6.36 16.17 -7.42
C ALA A 102 6.70 15.48 -8.74
N ASP A 103 7.98 15.11 -8.90
CA ASP A 103 8.48 14.43 -10.09
C ASP A 103 8.66 12.94 -9.82
N PHE A 104 7.96 12.13 -10.60
CA PHE A 104 8.07 10.68 -10.59
C PHE A 104 8.80 10.12 -11.82
N GLU A 105 9.28 10.99 -12.73
CA GLU A 105 10.00 10.64 -13.97
C GLU A 105 9.23 9.55 -14.77
N ASP A 106 9.86 8.39 -15.00
CA ASP A 106 9.27 7.20 -15.65
C ASP A 106 8.64 6.22 -14.64
N ARG A 107 8.59 6.58 -13.35
CA ARG A 107 8.09 5.72 -12.26
C ARG A 107 6.59 5.85 -12.04
N LEU A 108 5.84 5.76 -13.14
CA LEU A 108 4.39 5.64 -13.16
C LEU A 108 4.02 4.16 -13.25
N PHE A 109 3.27 3.66 -12.26
CA PHE A 109 2.89 2.25 -12.18
C PHE A 109 1.38 2.12 -11.98
N PHE A 110 0.84 0.99 -12.46
CA PHE A 110 -0.53 0.57 -12.23
C PHE A 110 -0.53 -0.79 -11.54
N ALA A 111 -1.32 -0.96 -10.48
CA ALA A 111 -1.40 -2.23 -9.77
C ALA A 111 -1.94 -3.33 -10.68
N SER A 112 -2.85 -3.01 -11.59
CA SER A 112 -3.42 -3.94 -12.57
C SER A 112 -2.39 -4.58 -13.50
N ASN A 113 -1.28 -3.91 -13.79
CA ASN A 113 -0.19 -4.49 -14.59
C ASN A 113 0.48 -5.71 -13.92
N TYR A 114 0.23 -5.93 -12.64
CA TYR A 114 0.82 -6.99 -11.84
C TYR A 114 -0.14 -8.13 -11.50
N PHE A 115 -1.33 -8.18 -12.10
CA PHE A 115 -2.34 -9.21 -11.80
C PHE A 115 -1.81 -10.64 -11.93
N GLN A 116 -1.02 -10.94 -12.97
CA GLN A 116 -0.43 -12.26 -13.13
C GLN A 116 0.55 -12.58 -11.98
N GLN A 117 1.40 -11.65 -11.60
CA GLN A 117 2.35 -11.83 -10.48
C GLN A 117 1.60 -11.99 -9.14
N MET A 118 0.52 -11.21 -8.93
CA MET A 118 -0.31 -11.34 -7.73
C MET A 118 -0.95 -12.74 -7.65
N TYR A 119 -1.44 -13.26 -8.77
CA TYR A 119 -1.97 -14.61 -8.86
C TYR A 119 -0.90 -15.67 -8.51
N GLU A 120 0.29 -15.56 -9.08
CA GLU A 120 1.42 -16.46 -8.80
C GLU A 120 1.83 -16.41 -7.33
N CYS A 121 1.85 -15.22 -6.72
CA CYS A 121 2.09 -15.06 -5.27
C CYS A 121 1.00 -15.72 -4.44
N ALA A 122 -0.27 -15.62 -4.84
CA ALA A 122 -1.38 -16.28 -4.15
C ALA A 122 -1.24 -17.82 -4.23
N VAL A 123 -0.90 -18.37 -5.40
CA VAL A 123 -0.58 -19.80 -5.58
C VAL A 123 0.57 -20.22 -4.66
N LEU A 124 1.61 -19.39 -4.54
CA LEU A 124 2.74 -19.66 -3.65
C LEU A 124 2.31 -19.68 -2.17
N LEU A 125 1.42 -18.78 -1.76
CA LEU A 125 0.86 -18.78 -0.40
C LEU A 125 0.05 -20.06 -0.13
N ILE A 126 -0.76 -20.53 -1.07
CA ILE A 126 -1.48 -21.81 -0.95
C ILE A 126 -0.49 -22.97 -0.80
N LYS A 127 0.53 -23.06 -1.67
CA LYS A 127 1.56 -24.11 -1.60
C LYS A 127 2.33 -24.12 -0.28
N LYS A 128 2.49 -22.95 0.35
CA LYS A 128 3.09 -22.83 1.70
C LYS A 128 2.10 -23.10 2.84
N GLY A 129 0.83 -23.45 2.56
CA GLY A 129 -0.21 -23.59 3.57
C GLY A 129 -0.57 -22.29 4.30
N LYS A 130 -0.34 -21.14 3.66
CA LYS A 130 -0.58 -19.79 4.21
C LYS A 130 -1.80 -19.10 3.61
N ALA A 131 -2.54 -19.77 2.74
CA ALA A 131 -3.82 -19.32 2.22
C ALA A 131 -4.74 -20.51 1.97
N PHE A 132 -6.04 -20.27 2.01
CA PHE A 132 -7.08 -21.28 1.79
C PHE A 132 -8.30 -20.69 1.11
N VAL A 133 -8.97 -21.47 0.28
CA VAL A 133 -10.26 -21.10 -0.33
C VAL A 133 -11.38 -21.32 0.69
N CYS A 134 -12.24 -20.33 0.83
CA CYS A 134 -13.33 -20.27 1.80
C CYS A 134 -14.65 -20.05 1.09
N ASP A 135 -15.66 -20.82 1.45
CA ASP A 135 -17.00 -20.77 0.87
C ASP A 135 -18.00 -20.00 1.76
N LEU A 136 -17.53 -19.38 2.84
CA LEU A 136 -18.36 -18.52 3.68
C LEU A 136 -18.73 -17.24 2.92
N SER A 137 -19.97 -16.82 3.03
CA SER A 137 -20.46 -15.55 2.56
C SER A 137 -19.76 -14.36 3.24
N ALA A 138 -19.87 -13.18 2.67
CA ALA A 138 -19.29 -11.97 3.26
C ALA A 138 -19.84 -11.66 4.66
N GLU A 139 -21.11 -12.01 4.93
CA GLU A 139 -21.77 -11.83 6.24
C GLU A 139 -21.20 -12.83 7.26
N GLU A 140 -21.11 -14.10 6.88
CA GLU A 140 -20.49 -15.13 7.73
C GLU A 140 -19.02 -14.83 8.03
N ILE A 141 -18.24 -14.38 7.04
CA ILE A 141 -16.84 -13.98 7.25
C ILE A 141 -16.77 -12.83 8.27
N ARG A 142 -17.69 -11.87 8.22
CA ARG A 142 -17.74 -10.76 9.17
C ARG A 142 -18.07 -11.27 10.58
N GLU A 143 -19.03 -12.19 10.71
CA GLU A 143 -19.35 -12.81 11.99
C GLU A 143 -18.18 -13.61 12.55
N TYR A 144 -17.57 -14.48 11.73
CA TYR A 144 -16.43 -15.29 12.12
C TYR A 144 -15.19 -14.46 12.52
N ARG A 145 -15.02 -13.29 11.91
CA ARG A 145 -13.90 -12.39 12.23
C ARG A 145 -13.99 -11.84 13.66
N GLY A 146 -15.18 -11.75 14.23
CA GLY A 146 -15.41 -11.14 15.54
C GLY A 146 -15.21 -9.63 15.56
N ASP A 147 -15.03 -9.08 16.75
CA ASP A 147 -14.87 -7.65 17.00
C ASP A 147 -13.65 -7.33 17.89
N PHE A 148 -13.50 -6.10 18.35
CA PHE A 148 -12.37 -5.69 19.21
C PHE A 148 -12.37 -6.38 20.58
N ASN A 149 -13.53 -6.80 21.10
CA ASN A 149 -13.68 -7.42 22.40
C ASN A 149 -13.68 -8.94 22.33
N ASN A 150 -14.04 -9.50 21.17
CA ASN A 150 -14.19 -10.93 20.97
C ASN A 150 -13.23 -11.42 19.87
N PRO A 151 -12.45 -12.49 20.11
CA PRO A 151 -11.62 -13.10 19.09
C PRO A 151 -12.49 -13.68 17.97
N GLY A 152 -11.88 -13.86 16.81
CA GLY A 152 -12.54 -14.53 15.69
C GLY A 152 -12.61 -16.05 15.87
N LYS A 153 -13.45 -16.68 15.05
CA LYS A 153 -13.58 -18.13 14.93
C LYS A 153 -12.93 -18.62 13.64
N GLU A 154 -12.30 -19.78 13.66
CA GLU A 154 -11.77 -20.39 12.46
C GLU A 154 -12.88 -20.82 11.50
N SER A 155 -12.69 -20.57 10.20
CA SER A 155 -13.58 -21.08 9.16
C SER A 155 -13.50 -22.61 9.09
N PRO A 156 -14.61 -23.34 8.85
CA PRO A 156 -14.59 -24.77 8.63
C PRO A 156 -13.73 -25.18 7.42
N TYR A 157 -13.48 -24.26 6.50
CA TYR A 157 -12.68 -24.47 5.28
C TYR A 157 -11.18 -24.20 5.47
N ARG A 158 -10.77 -23.71 6.64
CA ARG A 158 -9.40 -23.25 6.93
C ARG A 158 -8.35 -24.36 6.79
N ASN A 159 -8.76 -25.60 6.98
CA ASN A 159 -7.86 -26.75 7.02
C ASN A 159 -8.02 -27.68 5.79
N ARG A 160 -8.55 -27.18 4.68
CA ARG A 160 -8.51 -27.89 3.39
C ARG A 160 -7.08 -28.22 2.99
N SER A 161 -6.89 -29.32 2.26
CA SER A 161 -5.58 -29.71 1.75
C SER A 161 -5.03 -28.67 0.77
N ILE A 162 -3.72 -28.68 0.56
CA ILE A 162 -3.07 -27.79 -0.40
C ILE A 162 -3.60 -28.08 -1.81
N GLU A 163 -3.74 -29.35 -2.15
CA GLU A 163 -4.22 -29.82 -3.46
C GLU A 163 -5.64 -29.33 -3.75
N GLU A 164 -6.55 -29.49 -2.78
CA GLU A 164 -7.92 -28.99 -2.89
C GLU A 164 -7.97 -27.47 -3.05
N ASN A 165 -7.19 -26.74 -2.25
CA ASN A 165 -7.12 -25.28 -2.36
C ASN A 165 -6.57 -24.82 -3.71
N LEU A 166 -5.55 -25.48 -4.27
CA LEU A 166 -5.00 -25.16 -5.59
C LEU A 166 -6.04 -25.39 -6.69
N GLN A 167 -6.76 -26.54 -6.66
CA GLN A 167 -7.81 -26.83 -7.61
C GLN A 167 -8.93 -25.81 -7.55
N LEU A 168 -9.46 -25.51 -6.36
CA LEU A 168 -10.53 -24.53 -6.17
C LEU A 168 -10.10 -23.11 -6.60
N PHE A 169 -8.85 -22.74 -6.35
CA PHE A 169 -8.35 -21.42 -6.76
C PHE A 169 -8.17 -21.29 -8.29
N GLU A 170 -7.77 -22.37 -8.96
CA GLU A 170 -7.76 -22.41 -10.43
C GLU A 170 -9.18 -22.33 -11.00
N GLU A 171 -10.14 -23.05 -10.43
CA GLU A 171 -11.54 -22.98 -10.81
C GLU A 171 -12.16 -21.59 -10.58
N MET A 172 -11.72 -20.85 -9.52
CA MET A 172 -12.09 -19.46 -9.32
C MET A 172 -11.58 -18.58 -10.46
N LYS A 173 -10.33 -18.77 -10.91
CA LYS A 173 -9.72 -18.03 -12.03
C LYS A 173 -10.45 -18.32 -13.35
N GLU A 174 -10.89 -19.55 -13.55
CA GLU A 174 -11.67 -19.96 -14.74
C GLU A 174 -13.12 -19.43 -14.72
N GLY A 175 -13.55 -18.76 -13.65
CA GLY A 175 -14.89 -18.20 -13.52
C GLY A 175 -15.99 -19.23 -13.31
N LYS A 176 -15.68 -20.39 -12.72
CA LYS A 176 -16.66 -21.47 -12.48
C LYS A 176 -17.64 -21.18 -11.34
N TYR A 177 -17.38 -20.14 -10.54
CA TYR A 177 -18.17 -19.79 -9.37
C TYR A 177 -18.82 -18.41 -9.56
N ALA A 178 -19.98 -18.22 -8.94
CA ALA A 178 -20.66 -16.93 -8.93
C ALA A 178 -19.89 -15.87 -8.10
N ASP A 179 -20.20 -14.59 -8.31
CA ASP A 179 -19.60 -13.49 -7.56
C ASP A 179 -19.80 -13.67 -6.06
N GLY A 180 -18.68 -13.69 -5.33
CA GLY A 180 -18.68 -13.84 -3.88
C GLY A 180 -18.93 -15.26 -3.36
N GLU A 181 -19.17 -16.25 -4.23
CA GLU A 181 -19.39 -17.65 -3.80
C GLU A 181 -18.14 -18.27 -3.17
N LYS A 182 -16.97 -17.94 -3.68
CA LYS A 182 -15.68 -18.33 -3.12
C LYS A 182 -14.71 -17.17 -3.02
N VAL A 183 -13.92 -17.21 -1.96
CA VAL A 183 -12.85 -16.23 -1.72
C VAL A 183 -11.57 -16.95 -1.30
N LEU A 184 -10.41 -16.39 -1.65
CA LEU A 184 -9.14 -16.82 -1.07
C LEU A 184 -8.86 -15.98 0.18
N ARG A 185 -8.55 -16.61 1.28
CA ARG A 185 -8.19 -15.96 2.54
C ARG A 185 -6.75 -16.30 2.94
N ALA A 186 -6.03 -15.31 3.46
CA ALA A 186 -4.76 -15.57 4.11
C ALA A 186 -4.99 -16.33 5.42
N LYS A 187 -4.09 -17.29 5.75
CA LYS A 187 -4.13 -18.07 6.97
C LYS A 187 -3.15 -17.49 7.98
N ILE A 188 -3.64 -16.66 8.90
CA ILE A 188 -2.81 -15.90 9.84
C ILE A 188 -3.17 -16.27 11.29
N ASP A 189 -4.00 -15.47 11.95
CA ASP A 189 -4.38 -15.67 13.34
C ASP A 189 -5.77 -15.07 13.62
N MET A 190 -6.74 -15.92 13.91
CA MET A 190 -8.12 -15.49 14.21
C MET A 190 -8.26 -14.88 15.62
N ALA A 191 -7.26 -15.01 16.50
CA ALA A 191 -7.22 -14.37 17.81
C ALA A 191 -6.44 -13.03 17.83
N SER A 192 -5.88 -12.61 16.69
CA SER A 192 -5.10 -11.38 16.62
C SER A 192 -5.87 -10.16 17.16
N PRO A 193 -5.27 -9.32 18.00
CA PRO A 193 -5.87 -8.04 18.41
C PRO A 193 -6.09 -7.09 17.23
N ASN A 194 -5.28 -7.21 16.18
CA ASN A 194 -5.51 -6.51 14.92
C ASN A 194 -6.51 -7.31 14.07
N ILE A 195 -7.75 -6.81 13.96
CA ILE A 195 -8.84 -7.46 13.22
C ILE A 195 -8.44 -7.71 11.74
N ASN A 196 -7.62 -6.85 11.16
CA ASN A 196 -7.18 -6.99 9.77
C ASN A 196 -6.25 -8.20 9.55
N MET A 197 -5.71 -8.78 10.63
CA MET A 197 -4.87 -9.98 10.59
C MET A 197 -5.65 -11.27 10.84
N ARG A 198 -6.97 -11.18 11.01
CA ARG A 198 -7.85 -12.33 11.24
C ARG A 198 -8.29 -12.96 9.92
N ASP A 199 -7.42 -13.72 9.31
CA ASP A 199 -7.60 -14.41 8.02
C ASP A 199 -8.33 -13.53 6.97
N PRO A 200 -7.72 -12.43 6.53
CA PRO A 200 -8.35 -11.50 5.59
C PRO A 200 -8.57 -12.14 4.21
N VAL A 201 -9.60 -11.67 3.51
CA VAL A 201 -9.82 -11.99 2.09
C VAL A 201 -8.74 -11.30 1.27
N ILE A 202 -8.05 -12.07 0.41
CA ILE A 202 -7.02 -11.57 -0.51
C ILE A 202 -7.42 -11.72 -1.99
N TYR A 203 -8.35 -12.65 -2.32
CA TYR A 203 -8.97 -12.77 -3.64
C TYR A 203 -10.45 -13.10 -3.53
N ARG A 204 -11.23 -12.64 -4.50
CA ARG A 204 -12.66 -12.97 -4.66
C ARG A 204 -12.99 -13.15 -6.14
N VAL A 205 -13.99 -13.96 -6.45
CA VAL A 205 -14.57 -14.03 -7.79
C VAL A 205 -15.37 -12.75 -8.05
N ALA A 206 -15.12 -12.12 -9.19
CA ALA A 206 -15.89 -10.99 -9.69
C ALA A 206 -15.90 -11.04 -11.23
N HIS A 207 -17.08 -11.19 -11.83
CA HIS A 207 -17.27 -11.23 -13.29
C HIS A 207 -17.42 -9.79 -13.82
N MET A 208 -16.31 -9.09 -13.88
CA MET A 208 -16.27 -7.69 -14.27
C MET A 208 -15.15 -7.44 -15.25
N HIS A 209 -15.42 -6.62 -16.28
CA HIS A 209 -14.38 -6.18 -17.21
C HIS A 209 -13.48 -5.16 -16.51
N HIS A 210 -12.17 -5.37 -16.55
CA HIS A 210 -11.17 -4.39 -16.15
C HIS A 210 -10.72 -3.61 -17.39
N HIS A 211 -10.37 -2.33 -17.23
CA HIS A 211 -9.92 -1.47 -18.34
C HIS A 211 -8.50 -1.80 -18.82
N ASN A 212 -7.78 -2.62 -18.08
CA ASN A 212 -6.42 -3.06 -18.37
C ASN A 212 -6.40 -4.55 -18.74
#